data_d311e851953e2397135ce7d40178db72
#
_entry.id   d311e851953e2397135ce7d40178db72
#
_cell.length_a   1.000
_cell.length_b   1.000
_cell.length_c   1.000
_cell.angle_alpha   90.00
_cell.angle_beta   90.00
_cell.angle_gamma   90.00
#
_symmetry.space_group_name_H-M   'P 1'
#
loop_
_entity.id
_entity.type
_entity.pdbx_description
1 polymer ?
#
loop_
_entity_poly.entity_id
_entity_poly.type
_entity_poly.pdbx_seq_one_letter_code
_entity_poly.pdbx_strand_id
1 'polypeptide(L)'
;MNQQLSTVLAVDLDHTLINTDMIFVGLKYLIFHKIYLLPMLIIIFLFKGKPSSKKYLYDNTSISIKELPYNDSIINFINKNRKKYTHIILISGSYYKYVKSIADYLDIFDSYKGTSITINMISSNKTTYLKNNFNNFVFDYIGDSKKDIPIWEKS
;
A
#
# COMPACT_ATOMS: atom_id res chain seq x y z
N MET A 1 36.38 -0.04 9.58
CA MET A 1 35.28 -0.85 9.05
C MET A 1 34.10 0.09 8.83
N ASN A 2 33.83 0.48 7.58
CA ASN A 2 32.63 1.25 7.27
C ASN A 2 31.44 0.32 7.47
N GLN A 3 30.66 0.54 8.54
CA GLN A 3 29.32 -0.05 8.63
C GLN A 3 28.51 0.54 7.48
N GLN A 4 28.31 -0.25 6.45
CA GLN A 4 27.35 0.08 5.40
C GLN A 4 25.98 0.11 6.08
N LEU A 5 25.44 1.31 6.31
CA LEU A 5 24.12 1.50 6.87
C LEU A 5 23.13 0.74 5.98
N SER A 6 22.45 -0.23 6.58
CA SER A 6 21.43 -1.00 5.88
C SER A 6 20.29 -0.07 5.48
N THR A 7 20.01 0.04 4.19
CA THR A 7 19.00 0.95 3.65
C THR A 7 17.75 0.18 3.24
N VAL A 8 16.60 0.62 3.72
CA VAL A 8 15.28 0.07 3.37
C VAL A 8 14.59 1.01 2.39
N LEU A 9 13.99 0.46 1.34
CA LEU A 9 13.10 1.20 0.45
C LEU A 9 11.65 0.88 0.81
N ALA A 10 10.89 1.88 1.25
CA ALA A 10 9.46 1.76 1.43
C ALA A 10 8.72 2.43 0.27
N VAL A 11 7.79 1.70 -0.36
CA VAL A 11 7.05 2.14 -1.54
C VAL A 11 5.56 2.15 -1.22
N ASP A 12 4.87 3.25 -1.52
CA ASP A 12 3.41 3.32 -1.46
C ASP A 12 2.77 2.68 -2.68
N LEU A 13 1.48 2.32 -2.56
CA LEU A 13 0.72 1.67 -3.63
C LEU A 13 -0.11 2.68 -4.43
N ASP A 14 -1.10 3.30 -3.75
CA ASP A 14 -2.13 4.10 -4.39
C ASP A 14 -1.53 5.42 -4.92
N HIS A 15 -1.76 5.74 -6.20
CA HIS A 15 -1.18 6.88 -6.94
C HIS A 15 0.35 6.91 -7.01
N THR A 16 1.03 5.84 -6.56
CA THR A 16 2.49 5.70 -6.61
C THR A 16 2.88 4.50 -7.48
N LEU A 17 2.76 3.29 -6.95
CA LEU A 17 3.06 2.04 -7.68
C LEU A 17 2.00 1.74 -8.74
N ILE A 18 0.75 2.14 -8.50
CA ILE A 18 -0.35 2.12 -9.46
C ILE A 18 -0.89 3.54 -9.69
N ASN A 19 -1.26 3.85 -10.94
CA ASN A 19 -1.82 5.17 -11.33
C ASN A 19 -3.31 5.28 -11.00
N THR A 20 -3.74 4.72 -9.87
CA THR A 20 -5.12 4.73 -9.37
C THR A 20 -5.15 4.48 -7.87
N ASP A 21 -6.35 4.45 -7.28
CA ASP A 21 -6.60 4.11 -5.88
C ASP A 21 -7.44 2.83 -5.80
N MET A 22 -7.05 1.87 -4.94
CA MET A 22 -7.76 0.59 -4.82
C MET A 22 -9.19 0.73 -4.30
N ILE A 23 -9.49 1.78 -3.52
CA ILE A 23 -10.88 2.08 -3.11
C ILE A 23 -11.70 2.49 -4.34
N PHE A 24 -11.14 3.35 -5.19
CA PHE A 24 -11.81 3.79 -6.42
C PHE A 24 -12.07 2.61 -7.36
N VAL A 25 -11.09 1.74 -7.57
CA VAL A 25 -11.24 0.52 -8.39
C VAL A 25 -12.35 -0.38 -7.82
N GLY A 26 -12.35 -0.60 -6.50
CA GLY A 26 -13.38 -1.39 -5.82
C GLY A 26 -14.78 -0.77 -5.92
N LEU A 27 -14.91 0.55 -5.73
CA LEU A 27 -16.18 1.26 -5.88
C LEU A 27 -16.69 1.18 -7.31
N LYS A 28 -15.82 1.42 -8.30
CA LYS A 28 -16.17 1.27 -9.72
C LYS A 28 -16.69 -0.13 -10.01
N TYR A 29 -16.03 -1.18 -9.51
CA TYR A 29 -16.50 -2.55 -9.67
C TYR A 29 -17.91 -2.73 -9.07
N LEU A 30 -18.17 -2.27 -7.84
CA LEU A 30 -19.49 -2.39 -7.23
C LEU A 30 -20.56 -1.63 -8.03
N ILE A 31 -20.29 -0.43 -8.50
CA ILE A 31 -21.24 0.37 -9.29
C ILE A 31 -21.67 -0.38 -10.54
N PHE A 32 -20.75 -0.99 -11.26
CA PHE A 32 -21.04 -1.65 -12.53
C PHE A 32 -21.55 -3.08 -12.40
N HIS A 33 -21.21 -3.79 -11.30
CA HIS A 33 -21.54 -5.22 -11.19
C HIS A 33 -22.43 -5.57 -9.99
N LYS A 34 -22.39 -4.78 -8.91
CA LYS A 34 -23.07 -5.12 -7.65
C LYS A 34 -23.57 -3.86 -6.92
N ILE A 35 -24.26 -2.97 -7.66
CA ILE A 35 -24.71 -1.67 -7.13
C ILE A 35 -25.56 -1.80 -5.86
N TYR A 36 -26.29 -2.91 -5.69
CA TYR A 36 -27.12 -3.21 -4.52
C TYR A 36 -26.31 -3.37 -3.23
N LEU A 37 -24.99 -3.51 -3.29
CA LEU A 37 -24.12 -3.60 -2.11
C LEU A 37 -23.64 -2.22 -1.59
N LEU A 38 -23.85 -1.14 -2.35
CA LEU A 38 -23.42 0.20 -1.93
C LEU A 38 -24.08 0.70 -0.65
N PRO A 39 -25.41 0.49 -0.39
CA PRO A 39 -26.02 0.91 0.87
C PRO A 39 -25.36 0.24 2.08
N MET A 40 -25.03 -1.07 1.98
CA MET A 40 -24.34 -1.79 3.05
C MET A 40 -22.92 -1.26 3.26
N LEU A 41 -22.20 -0.91 2.19
CA LEU A 41 -20.87 -0.29 2.30
C LEU A 41 -20.95 1.04 3.08
N ILE A 42 -21.96 1.88 2.82
CA ILE A 42 -22.19 3.14 3.53
C ILE A 42 -22.45 2.88 5.01
N ILE A 43 -23.33 1.91 5.34
CA ILE A 43 -23.61 1.53 6.73
C ILE A 43 -22.33 1.08 7.44
N ILE A 44 -21.53 0.21 6.80
CA ILE A 44 -20.26 -0.25 7.36
C ILE A 44 -19.30 0.92 7.57
N PHE A 45 -19.22 1.85 6.62
CA PHE A 45 -18.36 3.03 6.74
C PHE A 45 -18.76 3.89 7.95
N LEU A 46 -20.05 4.14 8.14
CA LEU A 46 -20.57 4.98 9.24
C LEU A 46 -20.41 4.33 10.61
N PHE A 47 -20.68 3.02 10.73
CA PHE A 47 -20.71 2.35 12.03
C PHE A 47 -19.40 1.60 12.38
N LYS A 48 -18.64 1.13 11.41
CA LYS A 48 -17.42 0.33 11.62
C LYS A 48 -16.15 0.99 11.09
N GLY A 49 -16.29 2.13 10.40
CA GLY A 49 -15.18 2.96 9.93
C GLY A 49 -14.44 2.42 8.70
N LYS A 50 -13.40 3.17 8.31
CA LYS A 50 -12.63 2.95 7.07
C LYS A 50 -12.00 1.54 6.93
N PRO A 51 -11.38 0.93 7.96
CA PRO A 51 -10.77 -0.39 7.80
C PRO A 51 -11.78 -1.48 7.42
N SER A 52 -12.95 -1.47 8.06
CA SER A 52 -14.03 -2.43 7.77
C SER A 52 -14.61 -2.25 6.36
N SER A 53 -14.73 -0.99 5.90
CA SER A 53 -15.19 -0.67 4.54
C SER A 53 -14.20 -1.18 3.48
N LYS A 54 -12.90 -1.01 3.70
CA LYS A 54 -11.86 -1.54 2.79
C LYS A 54 -11.89 -3.06 2.71
N LYS A 55 -12.12 -3.73 3.85
CA LYS A 55 -12.32 -5.18 3.87
C LYS A 55 -13.57 -5.58 3.10
N TYR A 56 -14.70 -4.89 3.35
CA TYR A 56 -15.96 -5.17 2.65
C TYR A 56 -15.83 -5.02 1.13
N LEU A 57 -15.15 -3.95 0.67
CA LEU A 57 -14.84 -3.78 -0.76
C LEU A 57 -14.05 -4.97 -1.29
N TYR A 58 -12.98 -5.37 -0.61
CA TYR A 58 -12.17 -6.52 -1.02
C TYR A 58 -13.00 -7.80 -1.14
N ASP A 59 -13.81 -8.11 -0.11
CA ASP A 59 -14.58 -9.35 -0.04
C ASP A 59 -15.68 -9.43 -1.13
N ASN A 60 -16.13 -8.30 -1.66
CA ASN A 60 -17.24 -8.21 -2.61
C ASN A 60 -16.82 -7.84 -4.04
N THR A 61 -15.53 -7.64 -4.29
CA THR A 61 -15.00 -7.30 -5.61
C THR A 61 -14.06 -8.38 -6.15
N SER A 62 -14.05 -8.54 -7.47
CA SER A 62 -13.11 -9.42 -8.19
C SER A 62 -12.26 -8.57 -9.11
N ILE A 63 -11.18 -8.00 -8.55
CA ILE A 63 -10.28 -7.11 -9.27
C ILE A 63 -9.12 -7.93 -9.85
N SER A 64 -8.91 -7.82 -11.17
CA SER A 64 -7.75 -8.41 -11.83
C SER A 64 -6.49 -7.62 -11.47
N ILE A 65 -5.61 -8.22 -10.69
CA ILE A 65 -4.34 -7.61 -10.28
C ILE A 65 -3.46 -7.32 -11.49
N LYS A 66 -3.49 -8.18 -12.51
CA LYS A 66 -2.69 -8.05 -13.75
C LYS A 66 -3.08 -6.81 -14.58
N GLU A 67 -4.34 -6.37 -14.48
CA GLU A 67 -4.89 -5.27 -15.28
C GLU A 67 -4.84 -3.92 -14.56
N LEU A 68 -4.23 -3.86 -13.39
CA LEU A 68 -4.01 -2.60 -12.70
C LEU A 68 -3.06 -1.70 -13.51
N PRO A 69 -3.31 -0.38 -13.55
CA PRO A 69 -2.47 0.56 -14.28
C PRO A 69 -1.17 0.83 -13.51
N TYR A 70 -0.22 -0.08 -13.62
CA TYR A 70 1.08 0.01 -12.95
C TYR A 70 1.91 1.20 -13.45
N ASN A 71 2.70 1.77 -12.56
CA ASN A 71 3.67 2.80 -12.88
C ASN A 71 5.02 2.16 -13.22
N ASP A 72 5.27 1.97 -14.51
CA ASP A 72 6.50 1.34 -15.02
C ASP A 72 7.76 2.09 -14.59
N SER A 73 7.69 3.40 -14.41
CA SER A 73 8.83 4.21 -13.95
C SER A 73 9.28 3.81 -12.54
N ILE A 74 8.33 3.57 -11.63
CA ILE A 74 8.61 3.11 -10.25
C ILE A 74 9.14 1.68 -10.26
N ILE A 75 8.50 0.78 -11.03
CA ILE A 75 8.97 -0.62 -11.16
C ILE A 75 10.40 -0.66 -11.70
N ASN A 76 10.69 0.11 -12.75
CA ASN A 76 12.02 0.21 -13.33
C ASN A 76 13.04 0.80 -12.36
N PHE A 77 12.64 1.82 -11.57
CA PHE A 77 13.50 2.39 -10.52
C PHE A 77 13.86 1.33 -9.47
N ILE A 78 12.87 0.58 -8.97
CA ILE A 78 13.08 -0.49 -7.98
C ILE A 78 14.07 -1.52 -8.52
N ASN A 79 13.84 -2.03 -9.74
CA ASN A 79 14.67 -3.06 -10.35
C ASN A 79 16.12 -2.58 -10.57
N LYS A 80 16.32 -1.35 -11.06
CA LYS A 80 17.65 -0.76 -11.26
C LYS A 80 18.41 -0.56 -9.95
N ASN A 81 17.71 -0.23 -8.88
CA ASN A 81 18.31 0.10 -7.59
C ASN A 81 18.23 -1.05 -6.57
N ARG A 82 17.76 -2.24 -6.96
CA ARG A 82 17.55 -3.38 -6.05
C ARG A 82 18.77 -3.67 -5.17
N LYS A 83 19.98 -3.57 -5.72
CA LYS A 83 21.24 -3.85 -5.01
C LYS A 83 21.62 -2.78 -3.98
N LYS A 84 21.05 -1.58 -4.07
CA LYS A 84 21.27 -0.48 -3.12
C LYS A 84 20.54 -0.74 -1.79
N TYR A 85 19.44 -1.48 -1.83
CA TYR A 85 18.56 -1.70 -0.69
C TYR A 85 18.71 -3.12 -0.15
N THR A 86 18.83 -3.22 1.18
CA THR A 86 18.84 -4.51 1.88
C THR A 86 17.44 -5.08 2.02
N HIS A 87 16.41 -4.21 1.99
CA HIS A 87 15.01 -4.61 2.09
C HIS A 87 14.10 -3.63 1.34
N ILE A 88 13.16 -4.14 0.57
CA ILE A 88 12.16 -3.34 -0.15
C ILE A 88 10.78 -3.76 0.32
N ILE A 89 10.00 -2.82 0.86
CA ILE A 89 8.67 -3.06 1.39
C ILE A 89 7.60 -2.29 0.63
N LEU A 90 6.51 -2.97 0.24
CA LEU A 90 5.27 -2.34 -0.21
C LEU A 90 4.39 -2.01 1.01
N ILE A 91 4.13 -0.70 1.28
CA ILE A 91 3.37 -0.28 2.45
C ILE A 91 2.26 0.69 2.05
N SER A 92 0.99 0.33 2.27
CA SER A 92 -0.16 1.08 1.76
C SER A 92 -1.30 1.19 2.76
N GLY A 93 -2.08 2.28 2.62
CA GLY A 93 -3.38 2.44 3.22
C GLY A 93 -4.46 1.50 2.69
N SER A 94 -4.24 0.81 1.59
CA SER A 94 -5.17 -0.16 1.02
C SER A 94 -5.28 -1.43 1.84
N TYR A 95 -6.37 -2.22 1.64
CA TYR A 95 -6.58 -3.45 2.40
C TYR A 95 -5.45 -4.45 2.16
N TYR A 96 -4.93 -5.06 3.24
CA TYR A 96 -3.69 -5.84 3.20
C TYR A 96 -3.68 -6.99 2.18
N LYS A 97 -4.85 -7.59 1.88
CA LYS A 97 -4.94 -8.66 0.89
C LYS A 97 -4.68 -8.18 -0.54
N TYR A 98 -5.13 -6.95 -0.89
CA TYR A 98 -4.75 -6.35 -2.16
C TYR A 98 -3.24 -6.08 -2.23
N VAL A 99 -2.70 -5.48 -1.17
CA VAL A 99 -1.26 -5.19 -1.08
C VAL A 99 -0.44 -6.46 -1.22
N LYS A 100 -0.87 -7.56 -0.54
CA LYS A 100 -0.26 -8.88 -0.68
C LYS A 100 -0.30 -9.37 -2.13
N SER A 101 -1.49 -9.42 -2.74
CA SER A 101 -1.65 -9.94 -4.10
C SER A 101 -0.84 -9.17 -5.14
N ILE A 102 -0.68 -7.84 -4.95
CA ILE A 102 0.14 -6.99 -5.82
C ILE A 102 1.63 -7.26 -5.58
N ALA A 103 2.06 -7.38 -4.33
CA ALA A 103 3.45 -7.70 -4.02
C ALA A 103 3.86 -9.07 -4.57
N ASP A 104 3.01 -10.08 -4.38
CA ASP A 104 3.21 -11.44 -4.90
C ASP A 104 3.24 -11.46 -6.45
N TYR A 105 2.39 -10.66 -7.10
CA TYR A 105 2.33 -10.60 -8.57
C TYR A 105 3.58 -9.96 -9.18
N LEU A 106 4.08 -8.88 -8.58
CA LEU A 106 5.24 -8.15 -9.10
C LEU A 106 6.57 -8.82 -8.76
N ASP A 107 6.62 -9.57 -7.64
CA ASP A 107 7.79 -10.31 -7.15
C ASP A 107 9.08 -9.45 -7.04
N ILE A 108 8.92 -8.18 -6.67
CA ILE A 108 10.03 -7.22 -6.50
C ILE A 108 10.16 -6.71 -5.05
N PHE A 109 9.27 -7.12 -4.16
CA PHE A 109 9.20 -6.72 -2.76
C PHE A 109 9.61 -7.86 -1.82
N ASP A 110 10.40 -7.55 -0.79
CA ASP A 110 10.79 -8.53 0.24
C ASP A 110 9.67 -8.71 1.29
N SER A 111 8.84 -7.68 1.46
CA SER A 111 7.68 -7.72 2.37
C SER A 111 6.60 -6.74 1.96
N TYR A 112 5.44 -6.86 2.60
CA TYR A 112 4.33 -5.95 2.38
C TYR A 112 3.59 -5.65 3.68
N LYS A 113 2.92 -4.47 3.73
CA LYS A 113 2.05 -4.08 4.83
C LYS A 113 0.88 -3.24 4.32
N GLY A 114 -0.33 -3.60 4.72
CA GLY A 114 -1.56 -2.89 4.38
C GLY A 114 -2.48 -2.69 5.58
N THR A 115 -3.60 -2.01 5.35
CA THR A 115 -4.66 -1.84 6.34
C THR A 115 -5.27 -3.19 6.72
N SER A 116 -5.33 -3.49 8.02
CA SER A 116 -6.09 -4.60 8.59
C SER A 116 -7.41 -4.09 9.20
N ILE A 117 -8.21 -4.98 9.80
CA ILE A 117 -9.43 -4.58 10.51
C ILE A 117 -9.10 -3.71 11.73
N THR A 118 -7.97 -3.98 12.38
CA THR A 118 -7.56 -3.32 13.62
C THR A 118 -6.70 -2.07 13.39
N ILE A 119 -5.98 -1.99 12.28
CA ILE A 119 -5.00 -0.92 12.01
C ILE A 119 -5.23 -0.36 10.61
N ASN A 120 -5.53 0.94 10.52
CA ASN A 120 -5.55 1.66 9.25
C ASN A 120 -4.13 2.14 8.94
N MET A 121 -3.48 1.55 7.92
CA MET A 121 -2.07 1.76 7.59
C MET A 121 -1.84 3.03 6.77
N ILE A 122 -2.14 4.19 7.37
CA ILE A 122 -1.97 5.52 6.76
C ILE A 122 -1.11 6.42 7.65
N SER A 123 -0.45 7.41 7.04
CA SER A 123 0.25 8.50 7.72
C SER A 123 1.13 8.01 8.90
N SER A 124 0.83 8.44 10.12
CA SER A 124 1.59 8.10 11.34
C SER A 124 1.73 6.60 11.59
N ASN A 125 0.72 5.80 11.22
CA ASN A 125 0.79 4.34 11.40
C ASN A 125 1.83 3.69 10.45
N LYS A 126 2.00 4.21 9.22
CA LYS A 126 3.11 3.80 8.33
C LYS A 126 4.46 4.13 8.98
N THR A 127 4.62 5.38 9.44
CA THR A 127 5.86 5.84 10.10
C THR A 127 6.19 4.99 11.33
N THR A 128 5.22 4.76 12.19
CA THR A 128 5.38 3.94 13.41
C THR A 128 5.77 2.51 13.05
N TYR A 129 5.10 1.93 12.04
CA TYR A 129 5.43 0.58 11.58
C TYR A 129 6.86 0.48 11.05
N LEU A 130 7.29 1.41 10.19
CA LEU A 130 8.64 1.43 9.64
C LEU A 130 9.69 1.56 10.74
N LYS A 131 9.49 2.49 11.69
CA LYS A 131 10.40 2.67 12.82
C LYS A 131 10.51 1.42 13.70
N ASN A 132 9.39 0.79 14.04
CA ASN A 132 9.39 -0.35 14.95
C ASN A 132 10.02 -1.61 14.31
N ASN A 133 9.94 -1.76 12.99
CA ASN A 133 10.45 -2.93 12.30
C ASN A 133 11.84 -2.72 11.67
N PHE A 134 12.23 -1.46 11.46
CA PHE A 134 13.48 -1.07 10.80
C PHE A 134 14.21 0.05 11.58
N ASN A 135 14.20 0.00 12.92
CA ASN A 135 14.74 1.05 13.79
C ASN A 135 16.24 1.32 13.64
N ASN A 136 17.01 0.34 13.14
CA ASN A 136 18.44 0.45 12.89
C ASN A 136 18.80 0.71 11.43
N PHE A 137 17.80 1.05 10.59
CA PHE A 137 17.98 1.26 9.16
C PHE A 137 17.74 2.73 8.81
N VAL A 138 18.48 3.20 7.82
CA VAL A 138 18.08 4.38 7.04
C VAL A 138 17.04 3.90 6.03
N PHE A 139 15.97 4.66 5.82
CA PHE A 139 14.98 4.28 4.82
C PHE A 139 14.70 5.42 3.84
N ASP A 140 14.63 5.05 2.57
CA ASP A 140 14.10 5.88 1.50
C ASP A 140 12.60 5.59 1.34
N TYR A 141 11.80 6.60 1.03
CA TYR A 141 10.36 6.45 0.84
C TYR A 141 9.90 7.02 -0.50
N ILE A 142 9.15 6.22 -1.25
CA ILE A 142 8.48 6.64 -2.49
C ILE A 142 6.98 6.69 -2.23
N GLY A 143 6.38 7.87 -2.36
CA GLY A 143 4.94 8.11 -2.22
C GLY A 143 4.57 9.46 -2.86
N ASP A 144 3.28 9.67 -3.09
CA ASP A 144 2.76 10.85 -3.80
C ASP A 144 1.98 11.82 -2.91
N SER A 145 1.64 11.42 -1.71
CA SER A 145 0.62 12.09 -0.90
C SER A 145 1.22 12.99 0.19
N LYS A 146 0.58 14.15 0.42
CA LYS A 146 0.84 14.96 1.62
C LYS A 146 0.70 14.19 2.94
N LYS A 147 -0.02 13.08 2.94
CA LYS A 147 -0.12 12.17 4.10
C LYS A 147 1.18 11.43 4.39
N ASP A 148 2.11 11.41 3.44
CA ASP A 148 3.42 10.76 3.55
C ASP A 148 4.52 11.71 4.06
N ILE A 149 4.24 13.02 4.18
CA ILE A 149 5.19 14.02 4.71
C ILE A 149 5.84 13.57 6.04
N PRO A 150 5.09 13.01 7.03
CA PRO A 150 5.71 12.54 8.26
C PRO A 150 6.70 11.38 8.07
N ILE A 151 6.65 10.71 6.92
CA ILE A 151 7.58 9.64 6.55
C ILE A 151 8.81 10.27 5.89
N TRP A 152 8.62 11.21 4.96
CA TRP A 152 9.71 11.91 4.27
C TRP A 152 10.60 12.72 5.19
N GLU A 153 10.05 13.34 6.24
CA GLU A 153 10.83 14.06 7.25
C GLU A 153 11.76 13.16 8.08
N LYS A 154 11.67 11.85 7.89
CA LYS A 154 12.39 10.83 8.68
C LYS A 154 13.08 9.77 7.81
N SER A 155 13.01 9.94 6.48
CA SER A 155 13.69 9.11 5.49
C SER A 155 15.12 9.60 5.19
#